data_ada9ff73080cd4c59bc27dd443bfadfd
#
_entry.id   ada9ff73080cd4c59bc27dd443bfadfd
#
_cell.length_a   1.000
_cell.length_b   1.000
_cell.length_c   1.000
_cell.angle_alpha   90.00
_cell.angle_beta   90.00
_cell.angle_gamma   90.00
#
_symmetry.space_group_name_H-M   'P 1'
#
loop_
_entity.id
_entity.type
_entity.pdbx_description
1 polymer ?
#
loop_
_entity_poly.entity_id
_entity_poly.type
_entity_poly.pdbx_seq_one_letter_code
_entity_poly.pdbx_strand_id
1 'polypeptide(L)'
;MAYSNNSSSRFSNRSNSSNRYNNNSSSRSSFGSRSRFGGNGGGGRYARRKAGPKQLSHSLFVKVAKPTPAAEVVITHTFADFGFADWIQQALAEKGMINPTPIQDQSIKPIMEGKDIIGLAATGTGKTLAFLLPLLHKMTLDPKKSALILAPTRELALQIEQELHKITNRGRGIYSTSCIGGTPIRKQMFRLSRHNHFIIATPGRLKDLINRKAVDMSTFSTVVLDEVDRMLDMGFIDEIRYILELLPKNTQKLFFSATTEGKTKQLMETFLVDPVSILLSENVSSNNVHQDIVPVTRNDNKMDLLMDILNKDEVKKVLIFCETKIAVENLYRDLQQHGFDVESIHGDKTQMHRQIALKKFKNNEAWIMIGTDVASRGIDVGDITHVINYELPRTEEDYIHRIGRTGRGGKIGWALTFVKHQ
;
A
#
# COMPACT_ATOMS: atom_id res chain seq x y z
N MET A 1 36.78 52.60 -8.82
CA MET A 1 35.67 53.40 -9.37
C MET A 1 34.41 52.71 -8.89
N ALA A 2 33.84 52.91 -7.76
CA ALA A 2 33.06 53.91 -7.09
C ALA A 2 31.92 54.48 -7.95
N TYR A 3 30.72 54.13 -7.49
CA TYR A 3 29.47 54.93 -7.35
C TYR A 3 28.34 53.95 -6.95
N SER A 4 27.87 53.86 -5.79
CA SER A 4 26.98 54.48 -4.78
C SER A 4 25.86 55.38 -5.34
N ASN A 5 24.64 55.04 -4.93
CA ASN A 5 23.56 55.87 -4.35
C ASN A 5 22.22 55.13 -4.47
N ASN A 6 21.52 54.76 -3.43
CA ASN A 6 20.87 55.46 -2.31
C ASN A 6 19.66 56.34 -2.72
N SER A 7 18.48 55.93 -2.28
CA SER A 7 17.37 56.75 -1.77
C SER A 7 16.13 55.85 -1.57
N SER A 8 15.69 55.47 -0.45
CA SER A 8 15.04 56.07 0.75
C SER A 8 13.73 56.82 0.45
N SER A 9 12.75 56.39 1.26
CA SER A 9 11.59 57.12 1.83
C SER A 9 10.26 56.87 1.10
N ARG A 10 9.08 56.81 1.72
CA ARG A 10 8.56 57.11 3.06
C ARG A 10 7.14 56.57 3.17
N PHE A 11 6.79 56.09 4.33
CA PHE A 11 5.56 56.21 5.10
C PHE A 11 4.28 56.78 4.44
N SER A 12 3.13 56.06 4.65
CA SER A 12 1.99 56.68 5.34
C SER A 12 0.99 55.68 5.86
N ASN A 13 0.71 55.80 7.13
CA ASN A 13 -0.41 55.26 7.93
C ASN A 13 -1.72 55.94 7.58
N ARG A 14 -2.83 55.26 7.70
CA ARG A 14 -4.14 55.71 8.28
C ARG A 14 -5.09 54.51 8.24
N SER A 15 -5.44 53.91 9.34
CA SER A 15 -6.40 54.24 10.42
C SER A 15 -7.86 53.99 10.05
N ASN A 16 -8.43 53.05 10.77
CA ASN A 16 -9.72 52.99 11.45
C ASN A 16 -11.02 53.36 10.71
N SER A 17 -11.95 52.38 10.73
CA SER A 17 -13.22 52.69 11.39
C SER A 17 -14.03 51.42 11.70
N SER A 18 -14.28 51.25 12.96
CA SER A 18 -15.28 50.44 13.62
C SER A 18 -16.71 50.84 13.21
N ASN A 19 -17.61 49.88 13.06
CA ASN A 19 -19.01 50.12 13.38
C ASN A 19 -19.66 48.89 14.02
N ARG A 20 -20.00 49.08 15.28
CA ARG A 20 -20.95 48.30 16.06
C ARG A 20 -22.35 48.83 15.75
N TYR A 21 -23.33 47.94 15.72
CA TYR A 21 -24.71 48.09 16.22
C TYR A 21 -25.26 46.68 16.33
N ASN A 22 -25.53 46.15 17.45
CA ASN A 22 -26.39 46.35 18.61
C ASN A 22 -27.89 46.22 18.29
N ASN A 23 -28.42 45.19 18.89
CA ASN A 23 -29.60 45.07 19.75
C ASN A 23 -31.00 44.77 19.23
N ASN A 24 -31.53 43.78 19.93
CA ASN A 24 -32.86 43.69 20.57
C ASN A 24 -34.06 43.42 19.66
N SER A 25 -34.99 42.56 20.02
CA SER A 25 -35.65 42.26 21.29
C SER A 25 -36.68 41.14 21.06
N SER A 26 -36.75 40.25 21.97
CA SER A 26 -37.90 39.74 22.70
C SER A 26 -39.30 39.91 22.14
N SER A 27 -40.06 38.82 22.07
CA SER A 27 -41.37 38.75 22.69
C SER A 27 -41.88 37.32 22.91
N ARG A 28 -42.32 37.11 24.12
CA ARG A 28 -43.09 35.99 24.65
C ARG A 28 -44.52 36.04 24.11
N SER A 29 -45.12 34.88 23.93
CA SER A 29 -46.48 34.64 24.39
C SER A 29 -46.79 33.14 24.51
N SER A 30 -47.21 32.82 25.68
CA SER A 30 -47.81 31.58 26.20
C SER A 30 -49.27 31.46 25.78
N PHE A 31 -49.78 30.27 25.86
CA PHE A 31 -51.12 29.73 26.23
C PHE A 31 -51.30 28.46 25.39
N GLY A 32 -51.40 27.28 25.89
CA GLY A 32 -52.21 26.74 26.94
C GLY A 32 -53.42 26.03 26.36
N SER A 33 -53.43 24.69 26.38
CA SER A 33 -54.62 23.91 26.73
C SER A 33 -54.37 22.42 26.71
N ARG A 34 -54.88 21.79 27.76
CA ARG A 34 -54.91 20.34 28.00
C ARG A 34 -55.98 19.68 27.16
N SER A 35 -55.67 18.45 26.70
CA SER A 35 -56.70 17.36 26.75
C SER A 35 -56.00 16.01 26.88
N ARG A 36 -56.44 15.33 27.92
CA ARG A 36 -56.20 13.89 28.18
C ARG A 36 -57.03 13.09 27.16
N PHE A 37 -56.49 11.98 26.65
CA PHE A 37 -57.16 10.68 26.66
C PHE A 37 -56.10 9.58 26.39
N GLY A 38 -56.21 8.51 27.12
CA GLY A 38 -55.32 7.41 27.21
C GLY A 38 -55.54 6.37 26.12
N GLY A 39 -54.58 5.44 26.05
CA GLY A 39 -54.61 4.29 25.16
C GLY A 39 -53.33 3.49 25.26
N ASN A 40 -53.40 2.48 26.02
CA ASN A 40 -52.53 1.35 26.31
C ASN A 40 -51.94 0.75 25.01
N GLY A 41 -50.66 0.37 25.00
CA GLY A 41 -50.05 -0.42 23.93
C GLY A 41 -48.53 -0.54 24.07
N GLY A 42 -48.09 -1.45 24.93
CA GLY A 42 -46.66 -1.77 25.09
C GLY A 42 -46.05 -2.38 23.80
N GLY A 43 -44.97 -1.83 23.39
CA GLY A 43 -44.10 -2.35 22.34
C GLY A 43 -42.68 -1.82 22.56
N GLY A 44 -41.97 -2.43 23.51
CA GLY A 44 -40.56 -2.11 23.71
C GLY A 44 -39.77 -2.41 22.46
N ARG A 45 -39.46 -1.36 21.67
CA ARG A 45 -38.41 -1.43 20.67
C ARG A 45 -37.08 -1.53 21.39
N TYR A 46 -36.66 -2.77 21.62
CA TYR A 46 -35.25 -3.04 21.93
C TYR A 46 -34.42 -2.51 20.74
N ALA A 47 -33.82 -1.36 20.92
CA ALA A 47 -32.77 -0.91 20.05
C ALA A 47 -31.67 -1.99 20.06
N ARG A 48 -31.56 -2.76 18.97
CA ARG A 48 -30.43 -3.67 18.76
C ARG A 48 -29.19 -2.82 18.94
N ARG A 49 -28.53 -2.96 20.08
CA ARG A 49 -27.15 -2.50 20.24
C ARG A 49 -26.38 -3.10 19.08
N LYS A 50 -25.85 -2.26 18.17
CA LYS A 50 -24.87 -2.69 17.18
C LYS A 50 -23.78 -3.39 17.96
N ALA A 51 -23.58 -4.68 17.70
CA ALA A 51 -22.45 -5.42 18.24
C ALA A 51 -21.20 -4.62 17.91
N GLY A 52 -20.42 -4.28 18.93
CA GLY A 52 -19.11 -3.65 18.72
C GLY A 52 -18.24 -4.56 17.85
N PRO A 53 -17.17 -4.04 17.24
CA PRO A 53 -16.28 -4.84 16.42
C PRO A 53 -15.86 -6.08 17.24
N LYS A 54 -15.96 -7.28 16.63
CA LYS A 54 -15.53 -8.53 17.25
C LYS A 54 -14.06 -8.37 17.64
N GLN A 55 -13.78 -8.48 18.93
CA GLN A 55 -12.42 -8.47 19.44
C GLN A 55 -11.72 -9.74 18.93
N LEU A 56 -10.56 -9.59 18.29
CA LEU A 56 -9.78 -10.72 17.79
C LEU A 56 -9.35 -11.62 18.95
N SER A 57 -9.40 -12.94 18.77
CA SER A 57 -8.96 -13.89 19.78
C SER A 57 -7.46 -13.77 20.04
N HIS A 58 -7.06 -13.76 21.30
CA HIS A 58 -5.64 -13.73 21.69
C HIS A 58 -4.85 -14.93 21.15
N SER A 59 -5.50 -16.08 20.94
CA SER A 59 -4.89 -17.27 20.34
C SER A 59 -4.38 -17.04 18.91
N LEU A 60 -4.91 -16.05 18.21
CA LEU A 60 -4.43 -15.66 16.88
C LEU A 60 -2.99 -15.12 16.92
N PHE A 61 -2.60 -14.50 18.03
CA PHE A 61 -1.33 -13.80 18.18
C PHE A 61 -0.22 -14.66 18.78
N VAL A 62 -0.47 -15.94 19.05
CA VAL A 62 0.53 -16.84 19.62
C VAL A 62 0.75 -18.03 18.70
N LYS A 63 1.91 -18.06 18.05
CA LYS A 63 2.31 -19.14 17.15
C LYS A 63 3.82 -19.28 17.11
N VAL A 64 4.31 -20.48 17.39
CA VAL A 64 5.74 -20.79 17.19
C VAL A 64 6.00 -20.97 15.68
N ALA A 65 7.03 -20.30 15.17
CA ALA A 65 7.44 -20.52 13.79
C ALA A 65 7.77 -22.00 13.59
N LYS A 66 7.14 -22.58 12.60
CA LYS A 66 7.47 -23.90 12.09
C LYS A 66 7.96 -23.67 10.67
N PRO A 67 9.29 -23.50 10.45
CA PRO A 67 9.82 -23.39 9.10
C PRO A 67 9.36 -24.60 8.33
N THR A 68 8.34 -24.45 7.52
CA THR A 68 7.97 -25.46 6.57
C THR A 68 9.03 -25.35 5.47
N PRO A 69 9.77 -26.43 5.12
CA PRO A 69 10.51 -26.40 3.88
C PRO A 69 9.52 -25.90 2.82
N ALA A 70 9.88 -24.87 2.09
CA ALA A 70 9.06 -24.45 0.97
C ALA A 70 8.72 -25.72 0.21
N ALA A 71 7.42 -26.03 0.06
CA ALA A 71 7.04 -27.13 -0.80
C ALA A 71 7.87 -26.95 -2.06
N GLU A 72 8.68 -27.94 -2.44
CA GLU A 72 9.53 -27.86 -3.61
C GLU A 72 8.61 -27.65 -4.82
N VAL A 73 8.29 -26.38 -5.06
CA VAL A 73 7.64 -25.99 -6.30
C VAL A 73 8.73 -26.20 -7.34
N VAL A 74 8.60 -27.26 -8.11
CA VAL A 74 9.55 -27.60 -9.14
C VAL A 74 9.58 -26.43 -10.12
N ILE A 75 10.69 -25.72 -10.14
CA ILE A 75 10.98 -24.69 -11.14
C ILE A 75 11.42 -25.45 -12.39
N THR A 76 10.69 -25.28 -13.48
CA THR A 76 10.89 -26.03 -14.71
C THR A 76 11.74 -25.29 -15.73
N HIS A 77 11.85 -23.96 -15.60
CA HIS A 77 12.56 -23.11 -16.56
C HIS A 77 13.66 -22.28 -15.88
N THR A 78 14.66 -21.91 -16.65
CA THR A 78 15.54 -20.78 -16.34
C THR A 78 15.02 -19.53 -17.05
N PHE A 79 15.53 -18.33 -16.72
CA PHE A 79 15.14 -17.13 -17.46
C PHE A 79 15.56 -17.17 -18.94
N ALA A 80 16.58 -17.94 -19.30
CA ALA A 80 17.01 -18.13 -20.68
C ALA A 80 15.96 -18.88 -21.52
N ASP A 81 15.21 -19.80 -20.90
CA ASP A 81 14.23 -20.65 -21.58
C ASP A 81 12.97 -19.87 -22.03
N PHE A 82 12.73 -18.67 -21.50
CA PHE A 82 11.59 -17.83 -21.90
C PHE A 82 11.79 -17.10 -23.23
N GLY A 83 12.99 -17.10 -23.80
CA GLY A 83 13.26 -16.46 -25.09
C GLY A 83 13.03 -14.93 -25.07
N PHE A 84 13.33 -14.27 -23.97
CA PHE A 84 13.27 -12.81 -23.91
C PHE A 84 14.23 -12.14 -24.90
N ALA A 85 13.94 -10.89 -25.27
CA ALA A 85 14.86 -10.09 -26.04
C ALA A 85 16.25 -10.02 -25.35
N ASP A 86 17.33 -10.03 -26.14
CA ASP A 86 18.71 -10.14 -25.67
C ASP A 86 19.05 -9.15 -24.54
N TRP A 87 18.60 -7.91 -24.64
CA TRP A 87 18.86 -6.89 -23.63
C TRP A 87 18.19 -7.20 -22.27
N ILE A 88 17.03 -7.92 -22.26
CA ILE A 88 16.37 -8.35 -21.02
C ILE A 88 17.18 -9.48 -20.41
N GLN A 89 17.62 -10.46 -21.22
CA GLN A 89 18.46 -11.56 -20.76
C GLN A 89 19.78 -11.03 -20.18
N GLN A 90 20.41 -10.08 -20.86
CA GLN A 90 21.62 -9.41 -20.37
C GLN A 90 21.37 -8.69 -19.02
N ALA A 91 20.27 -7.93 -18.92
CA ALA A 91 19.93 -7.22 -17.67
C ALA A 91 19.67 -8.17 -16.50
N LEU A 92 19.10 -9.36 -16.75
CA LEU A 92 18.92 -10.41 -15.75
C LEU A 92 20.26 -11.03 -15.33
N ALA A 93 21.12 -11.34 -16.30
CA ALA A 93 22.45 -11.91 -16.05
C ALA A 93 23.35 -10.95 -15.25
N GLU A 94 23.36 -9.66 -15.59
CA GLU A 94 24.09 -8.62 -14.84
C GLU A 94 23.66 -8.52 -13.37
N LYS A 95 22.42 -8.94 -13.06
CA LYS A 95 21.88 -8.98 -11.69
C LYS A 95 22.04 -10.34 -11.01
N GLY A 96 22.67 -11.30 -11.67
CA GLY A 96 22.81 -12.66 -11.15
C GLY A 96 21.48 -13.43 -11.07
N MET A 97 20.47 -13.01 -11.82
CA MET A 97 19.15 -13.63 -11.84
C MET A 97 19.14 -14.74 -12.90
N ILE A 98 19.30 -16.00 -12.46
CA ILE A 98 19.37 -17.17 -13.33
C ILE A 98 18.01 -17.90 -13.32
N ASN A 99 17.52 -18.19 -12.13
CA ASN A 99 16.30 -18.97 -11.95
C ASN A 99 15.10 -18.07 -11.60
N PRO A 100 13.94 -18.28 -12.22
CA PRO A 100 12.73 -17.59 -11.84
C PRO A 100 12.24 -18.06 -10.46
N THR A 101 11.45 -17.22 -9.80
CA THR A 101 10.66 -17.68 -8.65
C THR A 101 9.45 -18.49 -9.14
N PRO A 102 8.80 -19.30 -8.28
CA PRO A 102 7.65 -20.11 -8.69
C PRO A 102 6.53 -19.33 -9.38
N ILE A 103 6.20 -18.09 -8.91
CA ILE A 103 5.19 -17.27 -9.58
C ILE A 103 5.66 -16.81 -10.96
N GLN A 104 6.95 -16.52 -11.11
CA GLN A 104 7.53 -16.12 -12.39
C GLN A 104 7.55 -17.29 -13.37
N ASP A 105 8.01 -18.48 -12.93
CA ASP A 105 8.07 -19.69 -13.75
C ASP A 105 6.73 -20.02 -14.38
N GLN A 106 5.64 -19.96 -13.58
CA GLN A 106 4.31 -20.34 -14.03
C GLN A 106 3.58 -19.24 -14.81
N SER A 107 3.90 -17.94 -14.58
CA SER A 107 3.12 -16.84 -15.17
C SER A 107 3.73 -16.25 -16.44
N ILE A 108 5.05 -16.25 -16.59
CA ILE A 108 5.73 -15.53 -17.68
C ILE A 108 5.23 -16.01 -19.03
N LYS A 109 5.24 -17.32 -19.27
CA LYS A 109 4.85 -17.91 -20.56
C LYS A 109 3.37 -17.65 -20.91
N PRO A 110 2.38 -17.91 -20.04
CA PRO A 110 0.99 -17.57 -20.31
C PRO A 110 0.77 -16.06 -20.56
N ILE A 111 1.49 -15.17 -19.85
CA ILE A 111 1.42 -13.72 -20.09
C ILE A 111 1.93 -13.41 -21.51
N MET A 112 3.05 -13.98 -21.93
CA MET A 112 3.58 -13.79 -23.29
C MET A 112 2.62 -14.29 -24.37
N GLU A 113 1.88 -15.36 -24.11
CA GLU A 113 0.86 -15.93 -24.98
C GLU A 113 -0.44 -15.11 -25.02
N GLY A 114 -0.57 -14.07 -24.18
CA GLY A 114 -1.74 -13.20 -24.16
C GLY A 114 -2.90 -13.68 -23.30
N LYS A 115 -2.69 -14.69 -22.44
CA LYS A 115 -3.70 -15.22 -21.52
C LYS A 115 -3.95 -14.24 -20.37
N ASP A 116 -5.20 -14.18 -19.90
CA ASP A 116 -5.52 -13.54 -18.64
C ASP A 116 -4.97 -14.37 -17.47
N ILE A 117 -4.58 -13.71 -16.37
CA ILE A 117 -3.92 -14.37 -15.24
C ILE A 117 -4.63 -14.06 -13.93
N ILE A 118 -4.79 -15.08 -13.09
CA ILE A 118 -5.01 -14.97 -11.66
C ILE A 118 -3.75 -15.48 -10.96
N GLY A 119 -2.95 -14.58 -10.40
CA GLY A 119 -1.75 -14.91 -9.64
C GLY A 119 -2.00 -14.77 -8.14
N LEU A 120 -2.18 -15.90 -7.44
CA LEU A 120 -2.30 -15.91 -5.98
C LEU A 120 -0.95 -16.19 -5.35
N ALA A 121 -0.37 -15.15 -4.78
CA ALA A 121 0.93 -15.24 -4.12
C ALA A 121 1.10 -14.12 -3.09
N ALA A 122 1.78 -14.43 -1.99
CA ALA A 122 2.14 -13.47 -0.96
C ALA A 122 3.04 -12.33 -1.49
N THR A 123 3.17 -11.24 -0.73
CA THR A 123 4.14 -10.17 -1.05
C THR A 123 5.58 -10.70 -0.90
N GLY A 124 6.48 -10.27 -1.80
CA GLY A 124 7.89 -10.71 -1.79
C GLY A 124 8.18 -11.99 -2.54
N THR A 125 7.20 -12.61 -3.21
CA THR A 125 7.38 -13.83 -4.03
C THR A 125 7.92 -13.57 -5.43
N GLY A 126 8.11 -12.30 -5.82
CA GLY A 126 8.62 -11.93 -7.14
C GLY A 126 7.56 -11.56 -8.17
N LYS A 127 6.29 -11.30 -7.76
CA LYS A 127 5.16 -10.93 -8.64
C LYS A 127 5.50 -9.78 -9.59
N THR A 128 6.20 -8.77 -9.12
CA THR A 128 6.52 -7.58 -9.93
C THR A 128 7.29 -7.95 -11.21
N LEU A 129 8.31 -8.78 -11.12
CA LEU A 129 9.05 -9.25 -12.29
C LEU A 129 8.26 -10.28 -13.10
N ALA A 130 7.36 -11.03 -12.47
CA ALA A 130 6.49 -11.99 -13.14
C ALA A 130 5.64 -11.34 -14.25
N PHE A 131 5.18 -10.08 -14.04
CA PHE A 131 4.47 -9.34 -15.08
C PHE A 131 5.35 -8.34 -15.83
N LEU A 132 6.35 -7.70 -15.21
CA LEU A 132 7.19 -6.72 -15.92
C LEU A 132 8.02 -7.33 -17.04
N LEU A 133 8.65 -8.49 -16.83
CA LEU A 133 9.53 -9.11 -17.82
C LEU A 133 8.80 -9.46 -19.14
N PRO A 134 7.66 -10.20 -19.11
CA PRO A 134 6.92 -10.50 -20.33
C PRO A 134 6.33 -9.25 -20.99
N LEU A 135 5.93 -8.23 -20.21
CA LEU A 135 5.44 -6.97 -20.78
C LEU A 135 6.56 -6.18 -21.46
N LEU A 136 7.75 -6.14 -20.87
CA LEU A 136 8.94 -5.54 -21.49
C LEU A 136 9.29 -6.23 -22.81
N HIS A 137 9.23 -7.56 -22.84
CA HIS A 137 9.45 -8.32 -24.06
C HIS A 137 8.42 -7.97 -25.14
N LYS A 138 7.11 -7.94 -24.79
CA LYS A 138 6.04 -7.56 -25.72
C LYS A 138 6.23 -6.13 -26.28
N MET A 139 6.69 -5.19 -25.47
CA MET A 139 6.94 -3.80 -25.90
C MET A 139 8.23 -3.66 -26.74
N THR A 140 9.17 -4.57 -26.56
CA THR A 140 10.35 -4.65 -27.43
C THR A 140 9.96 -5.11 -28.83
N LEU A 141 9.02 -6.07 -28.93
CA LEU A 141 8.54 -6.58 -30.23
C LEU A 141 7.58 -5.60 -30.90
N ASP A 142 6.78 -4.87 -30.12
CA ASP A 142 5.84 -3.87 -30.62
C ASP A 142 5.86 -2.61 -29.73
N PRO A 143 6.67 -1.59 -30.10
CA PRO A 143 6.81 -0.36 -29.31
C PRO A 143 5.53 0.50 -29.21
N LYS A 144 4.47 0.16 -29.93
CA LYS A 144 3.18 0.87 -29.83
C LYS A 144 2.33 0.33 -28.69
N LYS A 145 2.64 -0.85 -28.16
CA LYS A 145 1.93 -1.42 -27.01
C LYS A 145 2.18 -0.63 -25.74
N SER A 146 1.14 -0.52 -24.94
CA SER A 146 1.21 0.09 -23.62
C SER A 146 0.53 -0.78 -22.57
N ALA A 147 1.03 -0.72 -21.35
CA ALA A 147 0.46 -1.41 -20.19
C ALA A 147 0.07 -0.41 -19.10
N LEU A 148 -1.10 -0.64 -18.52
CA LEU A 148 -1.57 0.03 -17.32
C LEU A 148 -1.33 -0.86 -16.12
N ILE A 149 -0.69 -0.35 -15.06
CA ILE A 149 -0.47 -1.07 -13.81
C ILE A 149 -1.16 -0.30 -12.69
N LEU A 150 -2.10 -0.96 -12.01
CA LEU A 150 -2.80 -0.41 -10.85
C LEU A 150 -2.21 -0.99 -9.56
N ALA A 151 -1.93 -0.12 -8.59
CA ALA A 151 -1.43 -0.47 -7.28
C ALA A 151 -2.22 0.25 -6.17
N PRO A 152 -2.46 -0.37 -5.00
CA PRO A 152 -3.25 0.21 -3.92
C PRO A 152 -2.63 1.47 -3.32
N THR A 153 -1.30 1.53 -3.28
CA THR A 153 -0.58 2.59 -2.58
C THR A 153 0.42 3.30 -3.51
N ARG A 154 0.72 4.55 -3.15
CA ARG A 154 1.72 5.37 -3.85
C ARG A 154 3.11 4.74 -3.78
N GLU A 155 3.41 4.13 -2.65
CA GLU A 155 4.69 3.48 -2.37
C GLU A 155 4.88 2.27 -3.27
N LEU A 156 3.87 1.39 -3.40
CA LEU A 156 3.94 0.24 -4.28
C LEU A 156 4.04 0.66 -5.75
N ALA A 157 3.28 1.67 -6.18
CA ALA A 157 3.37 2.20 -7.54
C ALA A 157 4.79 2.71 -7.87
N LEU A 158 5.41 3.44 -6.95
CA LEU A 158 6.79 3.93 -7.11
C LEU A 158 7.82 2.80 -7.05
N GLN A 159 7.58 1.77 -6.24
CA GLN A 159 8.43 0.60 -6.17
C GLN A 159 8.40 -0.19 -7.48
N ILE A 160 7.20 -0.42 -8.07
CA ILE A 160 7.07 -1.05 -9.38
C ILE A 160 7.83 -0.25 -10.45
N GLU A 161 7.72 1.09 -10.44
CA GLU A 161 8.49 1.95 -11.36
C GLU A 161 10.01 1.83 -11.14
N GLN A 162 10.46 1.74 -9.90
CA GLN A 162 11.88 1.52 -9.58
C GLN A 162 12.37 0.16 -10.09
N GLU A 163 11.60 -0.92 -9.91
CA GLU A 163 11.95 -2.25 -10.43
C GLU A 163 12.01 -2.24 -11.96
N LEU A 164 11.04 -1.60 -12.61
CA LEU A 164 11.06 -1.38 -14.06
C LEU A 164 12.36 -0.67 -14.50
N HIS A 165 12.72 0.42 -13.83
CA HIS A 165 13.93 1.17 -14.15
C HIS A 165 15.23 0.39 -13.89
N LYS A 166 15.25 -0.51 -12.91
CA LYS A 166 16.40 -1.39 -12.66
C LYS A 166 16.65 -2.34 -13.82
N ILE A 167 15.61 -2.82 -14.49
CA ILE A 167 15.74 -3.73 -15.65
C ILE A 167 16.04 -2.93 -16.91
N THR A 168 15.38 -1.81 -17.15
CA THR A 168 15.53 -1.02 -18.37
C THR A 168 16.81 -0.18 -18.40
N ASN A 169 17.52 -0.09 -17.27
CA ASN A 169 18.76 0.70 -17.12
C ASN A 169 18.64 2.12 -17.69
N ARG A 170 17.44 2.73 -17.58
CA ARG A 170 17.05 4.09 -18.00
C ARG A 170 17.34 4.47 -19.46
N GLY A 171 17.64 3.52 -20.34
CA GLY A 171 18.13 3.87 -21.68
C GLY A 171 17.61 3.05 -22.85
N ARG A 172 16.69 2.11 -22.65
CA ARG A 172 16.24 1.19 -23.71
C ARG A 172 15.03 1.70 -24.51
N GLY A 173 14.76 3.02 -24.50
CA GLY A 173 13.59 3.58 -25.18
C GLY A 173 12.25 3.24 -24.52
N ILE A 174 12.25 2.65 -23.31
CA ILE A 174 11.06 2.34 -22.54
C ILE A 174 10.72 3.52 -21.61
N TYR A 175 9.54 4.09 -21.79
CA TYR A 175 9.08 5.24 -21.02
C TYR A 175 7.97 4.82 -20.06
N SER A 176 8.03 5.34 -18.82
CA SER A 176 7.02 5.13 -17.80
C SER A 176 6.60 6.43 -17.12
N THR A 177 5.38 6.48 -16.66
CA THR A 177 4.87 7.57 -15.82
C THR A 177 4.10 7.04 -14.64
N SER A 178 4.53 7.43 -13.42
CA SER A 178 3.77 7.15 -12.19
C SER A 178 2.69 8.21 -11.99
N CYS A 179 1.43 7.74 -11.89
CA CYS A 179 0.24 8.54 -11.66
C CYS A 179 -0.29 8.32 -10.24
N ILE A 180 0.25 9.10 -9.28
CA ILE A 180 -0.03 8.94 -7.86
C ILE A 180 -0.49 10.24 -7.20
N GLY A 181 -1.29 10.12 -6.13
CA GLY A 181 -1.69 11.26 -5.31
C GLY A 181 -0.50 11.92 -4.59
N GLY A 182 -0.67 13.15 -4.11
CA GLY A 182 0.37 13.86 -3.35
C GLY A 182 1.51 14.44 -4.18
N THR A 183 1.47 14.30 -5.49
CA THR A 183 2.39 14.95 -6.43
C THR A 183 1.63 15.88 -7.38
N PRO A 184 2.26 16.97 -7.88
CA PRO A 184 1.58 17.95 -8.74
C PRO A 184 1.01 17.31 -10.00
N ILE A 185 -0.29 17.41 -10.18
CA ILE A 185 -1.01 16.78 -11.30
C ILE A 185 -0.56 17.32 -12.67
N ARG A 186 -0.23 18.62 -12.75
CA ARG A 186 0.27 19.24 -14.00
C ARG A 186 1.54 18.58 -14.52
N LYS A 187 2.45 18.17 -13.61
CA LYS A 187 3.68 17.43 -13.99
C LYS A 187 3.35 16.05 -14.55
N GLN A 188 2.36 15.37 -13.98
CA GLN A 188 1.91 14.07 -14.48
C GLN A 188 1.24 14.22 -15.85
N MET A 189 0.35 15.17 -16.03
CA MET A 189 -0.28 15.46 -17.33
C MET A 189 0.78 15.79 -18.42
N PHE A 190 1.81 16.57 -18.09
CA PHE A 190 2.90 16.87 -19.02
C PHE A 190 3.68 15.61 -19.41
N ARG A 191 3.94 14.68 -18.50
CA ARG A 191 4.59 13.40 -18.82
C ARG A 191 3.68 12.50 -19.67
N LEU A 192 2.39 12.50 -19.39
CA LEU A 192 1.39 11.72 -20.10
C LEU A 192 1.11 12.23 -21.52
N SER A 193 1.45 13.49 -21.85
CA SER A 193 1.31 14.00 -23.22
C SER A 193 2.32 13.38 -24.22
N ARG A 194 3.25 12.59 -23.71
CA ARG A 194 4.19 11.80 -24.53
C ARG A 194 3.77 10.33 -24.51
N HIS A 195 4.26 9.56 -25.47
CA HIS A 195 4.06 8.13 -25.44
C HIS A 195 4.66 7.51 -24.18
N ASN A 196 3.89 6.67 -23.49
CA ASN A 196 4.31 5.91 -22.31
C ASN A 196 4.02 4.44 -22.54
N HIS A 197 5.03 3.60 -22.43
CA HIS A 197 4.89 2.15 -22.49
C HIS A 197 4.23 1.63 -21.20
N PHE A 198 4.51 2.29 -20.06
CA PHE A 198 3.92 1.95 -18.78
C PHE A 198 3.30 3.17 -18.12
N ILE A 199 2.04 3.05 -17.74
CA ILE A 199 1.41 3.95 -16.77
C ILE A 199 1.18 3.15 -15.49
N ILE A 200 1.82 3.59 -14.40
CA ILE A 200 1.74 2.94 -13.08
C ILE A 200 0.95 3.86 -12.17
N ALA A 201 -0.21 3.43 -11.66
CA ALA A 201 -1.14 4.36 -11.06
C ALA A 201 -1.79 3.84 -9.78
N THR A 202 -2.20 4.78 -8.91
CA THR A 202 -3.21 4.50 -7.90
C THR A 202 -4.61 4.79 -8.46
N PRO A 203 -5.65 3.98 -8.17
CA PRO A 203 -6.95 4.07 -8.83
C PRO A 203 -7.58 5.46 -8.82
N GLY A 204 -7.65 6.12 -7.65
CA GLY A 204 -8.25 7.45 -7.53
C GLY A 204 -7.54 8.55 -8.34
N ARG A 205 -6.19 8.52 -8.44
CA ARG A 205 -5.45 9.49 -9.25
C ARG A 205 -5.62 9.21 -10.74
N LEU A 206 -5.65 7.95 -11.14
CA LEU A 206 -5.89 7.61 -12.54
C LEU A 206 -7.28 8.08 -12.98
N LYS A 207 -8.32 7.85 -12.18
CA LYS A 207 -9.68 8.34 -12.43
C LYS A 207 -9.71 9.87 -12.62
N ASP A 208 -9.00 10.64 -11.77
CA ASP A 208 -8.89 12.09 -11.92
C ASP A 208 -8.22 12.49 -13.25
N LEU A 209 -7.16 11.77 -13.66
CA LEU A 209 -6.46 12.01 -14.93
C LEU A 209 -7.30 11.62 -16.17
N ILE A 210 -8.06 10.52 -16.09
CA ILE A 210 -9.01 10.12 -17.14
C ILE A 210 -10.10 11.18 -17.31
N ASN A 211 -10.70 11.64 -16.21
CA ASN A 211 -11.72 12.69 -16.22
C ASN A 211 -11.21 14.02 -16.83
N ARG A 212 -9.90 14.28 -16.69
CA ARG A 212 -9.21 15.42 -17.32
C ARG A 212 -8.79 15.15 -18.77
N LYS A 213 -9.13 13.99 -19.33
CA LYS A 213 -8.73 13.56 -20.69
C LYS A 213 -7.19 13.56 -20.89
N ALA A 214 -6.43 13.32 -19.82
CA ALA A 214 -4.98 13.25 -19.86
C ALA A 214 -4.45 11.85 -20.16
N VAL A 215 -5.31 10.83 -20.16
CA VAL A 215 -4.98 9.43 -20.47
C VAL A 215 -6.00 8.91 -21.46
N ASP A 216 -5.52 8.36 -22.56
CA ASP A 216 -6.34 7.64 -23.54
C ASP A 216 -6.36 6.15 -23.18
N MET A 217 -7.48 5.67 -22.69
CA MET A 217 -7.66 4.28 -22.24
C MET A 217 -7.65 3.27 -23.40
N SER A 218 -7.89 3.72 -24.63
CA SER A 218 -7.91 2.84 -25.82
C SER A 218 -6.54 2.33 -26.24
N THR A 219 -5.47 2.91 -25.73
CA THR A 219 -4.08 2.57 -26.09
C THR A 219 -3.53 1.36 -25.33
N PHE A 220 -4.17 0.94 -24.24
CA PHE A 220 -3.65 -0.13 -23.41
C PHE A 220 -3.98 -1.53 -23.96
N SER A 221 -2.93 -2.29 -24.24
CA SER A 221 -3.05 -3.70 -24.63
C SER A 221 -3.08 -4.66 -23.44
N THR A 222 -2.59 -4.22 -22.29
CA THR A 222 -2.56 -5.00 -21.06
C THR A 222 -2.85 -4.13 -19.84
N VAL A 223 -3.62 -4.66 -18.90
CA VAL A 223 -3.81 -4.10 -17.56
C VAL A 223 -3.37 -5.08 -16.50
N VAL A 224 -2.60 -4.58 -15.53
CA VAL A 224 -2.17 -5.32 -14.34
C VAL A 224 -2.83 -4.70 -13.11
N LEU A 225 -3.44 -5.51 -12.28
CA LEU A 225 -3.88 -5.15 -10.95
C LEU A 225 -3.00 -5.88 -9.94
N ASP A 226 -2.16 -5.15 -9.22
CA ASP A 226 -1.31 -5.73 -8.16
C ASP A 226 -1.90 -5.44 -6.78
N GLU A 227 -1.94 -6.46 -5.92
CA GLU A 227 -2.62 -6.44 -4.62
C GLU A 227 -4.11 -6.04 -4.74
N VAL A 228 -4.87 -6.81 -5.56
CA VAL A 228 -6.29 -6.55 -5.84
C VAL A 228 -7.13 -6.50 -4.57
N ASP A 229 -7.03 -7.53 -3.72
CA ASP A 229 -7.68 -7.63 -2.42
C ASP A 229 -7.52 -6.34 -1.62
N ARG A 230 -6.32 -5.84 -1.54
CA ARG A 230 -5.97 -4.62 -0.83
C ARG A 230 -6.58 -3.36 -1.43
N MET A 231 -6.67 -3.27 -2.76
CA MET A 231 -7.38 -2.16 -3.40
C MET A 231 -8.85 -2.16 -3.02
N LEU A 232 -9.47 -3.34 -2.91
CA LEU A 232 -10.88 -3.50 -2.53
C LEU A 232 -11.12 -3.18 -1.06
N ASP A 233 -10.21 -3.57 -0.15
CA ASP A 233 -10.23 -3.19 1.27
C ASP A 233 -10.14 -1.69 1.50
N MET A 234 -9.37 -1.00 0.65
CA MET A 234 -9.26 0.46 0.65
C MET A 234 -10.45 1.17 0.03
N GLY A 235 -11.43 0.43 -0.48
CA GLY A 235 -12.67 0.96 -1.04
C GLY A 235 -12.59 1.39 -2.52
N PHE A 236 -11.54 1.01 -3.25
CA PHE A 236 -11.37 1.41 -4.66
C PHE A 236 -12.17 0.59 -5.67
N ILE A 237 -13.17 -0.17 -5.22
CA ILE A 237 -13.96 -1.05 -6.12
C ILE A 237 -14.60 -0.28 -7.28
N ASP A 238 -15.18 0.89 -7.01
CA ASP A 238 -15.87 1.69 -8.02
C ASP A 238 -14.89 2.31 -9.03
N GLU A 239 -13.72 2.77 -8.55
CA GLU A 239 -12.67 3.28 -9.42
C GLU A 239 -12.10 2.17 -10.32
N ILE A 240 -11.87 0.98 -9.77
CA ILE A 240 -11.34 -0.15 -10.53
C ILE A 240 -12.33 -0.58 -11.61
N ARG A 241 -13.60 -0.75 -11.28
CA ARG A 241 -14.65 -1.08 -12.26
C ARG A 241 -14.71 -0.05 -13.38
N TYR A 242 -14.78 1.23 -13.02
CA TYR A 242 -14.79 2.33 -13.99
C TYR A 242 -13.58 2.28 -14.93
N ILE A 243 -12.38 2.03 -14.40
CA ILE A 243 -11.15 1.93 -15.20
C ILE A 243 -11.20 0.73 -16.15
N LEU A 244 -11.59 -0.45 -15.64
CA LEU A 244 -11.65 -1.69 -16.43
C LEU A 244 -12.70 -1.63 -17.55
N GLU A 245 -13.84 -0.97 -17.31
CA GLU A 245 -14.91 -0.77 -18.30
C GLU A 245 -14.50 0.14 -19.47
N LEU A 246 -13.55 1.06 -19.25
CA LEU A 246 -13.03 1.94 -20.29
C LEU A 246 -11.96 1.30 -21.18
N LEU A 247 -11.43 0.14 -20.80
CA LEU A 247 -10.41 -0.56 -21.58
C LEU A 247 -11.01 -1.26 -22.81
N PRO A 248 -10.26 -1.43 -23.89
CA PRO A 248 -10.66 -2.27 -25.02
C PRO A 248 -11.00 -3.70 -24.56
N LYS A 249 -12.00 -4.31 -25.21
CA LYS A 249 -12.44 -5.68 -24.85
C LYS A 249 -11.34 -6.74 -24.94
N ASN A 250 -10.40 -6.55 -25.86
CA ASN A 250 -9.27 -7.45 -26.07
C ASN A 250 -8.03 -7.11 -25.21
N THR A 251 -8.15 -6.18 -24.26
CA THR A 251 -7.07 -5.90 -23.30
C THR A 251 -6.82 -7.12 -22.43
N GLN A 252 -5.59 -7.62 -22.40
CA GLN A 252 -5.14 -8.69 -21.50
C GLN A 252 -5.18 -8.20 -20.05
N LYS A 253 -5.70 -9.02 -19.13
CA LYS A 253 -5.86 -8.67 -17.72
C LYS A 253 -5.06 -9.59 -16.82
N LEU A 254 -4.20 -9.02 -15.99
CA LEU A 254 -3.31 -9.74 -15.09
C LEU A 254 -3.65 -9.32 -13.66
N PHE A 255 -4.31 -10.17 -12.89
CA PHE A 255 -4.73 -9.89 -11.51
C PHE A 255 -3.87 -10.65 -10.53
N PHE A 256 -3.14 -9.92 -9.69
CA PHE A 256 -2.32 -10.46 -8.61
C PHE A 256 -2.91 -10.08 -7.26
N SER A 257 -3.12 -11.09 -6.41
CA SER A 257 -3.77 -10.95 -5.10
C SER A 257 -3.16 -11.92 -4.10
N ALA A 258 -3.34 -11.68 -2.81
CA ALA A 258 -3.10 -12.69 -1.78
C ALA A 258 -4.34 -13.57 -1.56
N THR A 259 -5.55 -13.07 -1.83
CA THR A 259 -6.80 -13.80 -1.62
C THR A 259 -7.71 -13.76 -2.86
N THR A 260 -8.61 -14.75 -2.99
CA THR A 260 -9.66 -14.81 -4.02
C THR A 260 -11.05 -14.83 -3.41
N GLU A 261 -11.24 -14.30 -2.22
CA GLU A 261 -12.52 -14.36 -1.52
C GLU A 261 -13.38 -13.10 -1.74
N GLY A 262 -14.66 -13.22 -1.47
CA GLY A 262 -15.60 -12.11 -1.41
C GLY A 262 -15.62 -11.23 -2.67
N LYS A 263 -15.34 -9.94 -2.51
CA LYS A 263 -15.36 -8.93 -3.59
C LYS A 263 -14.27 -9.17 -4.65
N THR A 264 -13.13 -9.74 -4.23
CA THR A 264 -12.00 -10.06 -5.14
C THR A 264 -12.45 -11.10 -6.17
N LYS A 265 -13.10 -12.17 -5.70
CA LYS A 265 -13.65 -13.21 -6.56
C LYS A 265 -14.67 -12.66 -7.56
N GLN A 266 -15.61 -11.85 -7.08
CA GLN A 266 -16.62 -11.20 -7.95
C GLN A 266 -15.99 -10.33 -9.05
N LEU A 267 -14.94 -9.58 -8.71
CA LEU A 267 -14.23 -8.74 -9.68
C LEU A 267 -13.53 -9.61 -10.73
N MET A 268 -12.85 -10.67 -10.31
CA MET A 268 -12.16 -11.62 -11.20
C MET A 268 -13.14 -12.29 -12.16
N GLU A 269 -14.25 -12.83 -11.67
CA GLU A 269 -15.30 -13.47 -12.48
C GLU A 269 -15.96 -12.52 -13.46
N THR A 270 -16.06 -11.22 -13.11
CA THR A 270 -16.69 -10.23 -13.99
C THR A 270 -15.81 -9.81 -15.17
N PHE A 271 -14.50 -9.69 -14.95
CA PHE A 271 -13.61 -9.04 -15.93
C PHE A 271 -12.63 -9.97 -16.63
N LEU A 272 -12.28 -11.13 -16.04
CA LEU A 272 -11.33 -12.05 -16.66
C LEU A 272 -12.02 -13.02 -17.62
N VAL A 273 -11.30 -13.37 -18.68
CA VAL A 273 -11.78 -14.32 -19.70
C VAL A 273 -10.83 -15.51 -19.75
N ASP A 274 -11.33 -16.69 -19.41
CA ASP A 274 -10.58 -17.96 -19.39
C ASP A 274 -9.15 -17.82 -18.77
N PRO A 275 -9.04 -17.32 -17.51
CA PRO A 275 -7.77 -17.01 -16.94
C PRO A 275 -6.98 -18.25 -16.53
N VAL A 276 -5.66 -18.18 -16.70
CA VAL A 276 -4.75 -19.15 -16.09
C VAL A 276 -4.60 -18.82 -14.62
N SER A 277 -4.99 -19.75 -13.75
CA SER A 277 -4.90 -19.60 -12.30
C SER A 277 -3.61 -20.20 -11.76
N ILE A 278 -2.78 -19.36 -11.12
CA ILE A 278 -1.51 -19.74 -10.50
C ILE A 278 -1.68 -19.56 -9.00
N LEU A 279 -1.70 -20.68 -8.29
CA LEU A 279 -1.97 -20.75 -6.86
C LEU A 279 -0.68 -21.15 -6.14
N LEU A 280 -0.01 -20.18 -5.52
CA LEU A 280 1.10 -20.48 -4.63
C LEU A 280 0.58 -20.44 -3.19
N SER A 281 0.80 -21.50 -2.44
CA SER A 281 0.25 -21.65 -1.08
C SER A 281 0.58 -20.47 -0.19
N GLU A 282 -0.46 -19.89 0.44
CA GLU A 282 -0.39 -18.69 1.31
C GLU A 282 0.44 -18.92 2.58
N ASN A 283 0.69 -20.16 2.96
CA ASN A 283 1.16 -20.51 4.31
C ASN A 283 2.66 -20.33 4.57
N VAL A 284 3.47 -19.98 3.57
CA VAL A 284 4.94 -19.95 3.76
C VAL A 284 5.40 -18.75 4.59
N SER A 285 4.79 -17.57 4.43
CA SER A 285 5.25 -16.37 5.15
C SER A 285 4.83 -16.34 6.61
N SER A 286 3.62 -16.80 6.96
CA SER A 286 3.16 -16.81 8.35
C SER A 286 3.77 -17.95 9.18
N ASN A 287 4.22 -19.04 8.53
CA ASN A 287 4.86 -20.16 9.20
C ASN A 287 6.31 -19.85 9.63
N ASN A 288 6.96 -18.88 9.00
CA ASN A 288 8.30 -18.44 9.35
C ASN A 288 8.32 -17.32 10.40
N VAL A 289 7.17 -16.96 10.97
CA VAL A 289 7.08 -15.87 11.94
C VAL A 289 6.71 -16.42 13.31
N HIS A 290 7.59 -16.22 14.28
CA HIS A 290 7.25 -16.37 15.70
C HIS A 290 6.29 -15.26 16.09
N GLN A 291 5.16 -15.63 16.67
CA GLN A 291 4.10 -14.70 17.04
C GLN A 291 3.88 -14.83 18.54
N ASP A 292 3.93 -13.71 19.25
CA ASP A 292 3.73 -13.67 20.69
C ASP A 292 3.01 -12.40 21.14
N ILE A 293 2.43 -12.45 22.34
CA ILE A 293 1.75 -11.33 22.97
C ILE A 293 2.66 -10.65 23.99
N VAL A 294 2.55 -9.32 24.07
CA VAL A 294 3.13 -8.52 25.15
C VAL A 294 1.97 -8.07 26.05
N PRO A 295 1.75 -8.70 27.19
CA PRO A 295 0.67 -8.33 28.08
C PRO A 295 0.94 -6.95 28.69
N VAL A 296 -0.06 -6.06 28.65
CA VAL A 296 0.01 -4.74 29.26
C VAL A 296 -0.99 -4.69 30.40
N THR A 297 -0.52 -4.68 31.63
CA THR A 297 -1.34 -4.54 32.83
C THR A 297 -1.69 -3.07 33.11
N ARG A 298 -2.56 -2.80 34.09
CA ARG A 298 -2.93 -1.42 34.45
C ARG A 298 -1.77 -0.61 35.04
N ASN A 299 -0.75 -1.30 35.57
CA ASN A 299 0.39 -0.67 36.23
C ASN A 299 1.58 -0.52 35.29
N ASP A 300 1.53 -1.10 34.08
CA ASP A 300 2.64 -1.06 33.15
C ASP A 300 2.62 0.23 32.33
N ASN A 301 3.77 0.83 32.19
CA ASN A 301 4.01 1.82 31.16
C ASN A 301 4.30 1.12 29.82
N LYS A 302 3.40 1.26 28.88
CA LYS A 302 3.51 0.61 27.56
C LYS A 302 4.79 1.01 26.81
N MET A 303 5.29 2.23 27.06
CA MET A 303 6.52 2.73 26.46
C MET A 303 7.75 2.01 27.02
N ASP A 304 7.79 1.78 28.31
CA ASP A 304 8.91 1.07 28.96
C ASP A 304 9.02 -0.36 28.43
N LEU A 305 7.88 -1.08 28.32
CA LEU A 305 7.83 -2.41 27.70
C LEU A 305 8.33 -2.42 26.26
N LEU A 306 8.00 -1.37 25.49
CA LEU A 306 8.51 -1.24 24.13
C LEU A 306 10.03 -1.02 24.12
N MET A 307 10.54 -0.15 24.96
CA MET A 307 11.98 0.12 25.09
C MET A 307 12.76 -1.14 25.49
N ASP A 308 12.23 -1.93 26.43
CA ASP A 308 12.82 -3.21 26.82
C ASP A 308 12.92 -4.19 25.65
N ILE A 309 11.93 -4.19 24.77
CA ILE A 309 11.97 -5.01 23.55
C ILE A 309 13.02 -4.47 22.57
N LEU A 310 13.02 -3.15 22.33
CA LEU A 310 13.88 -2.52 21.34
C LEU A 310 15.39 -2.59 21.74
N ASN A 311 15.69 -2.70 23.03
CA ASN A 311 17.06 -2.80 23.53
C ASN A 311 17.63 -4.22 23.48
N LYS A 312 16.88 -5.23 23.05
CA LYS A 312 17.39 -6.60 22.93
C LYS A 312 18.31 -6.76 21.72
N ASP A 313 19.37 -7.51 21.86
CA ASP A 313 20.40 -7.70 20.83
C ASP A 313 19.87 -8.35 19.54
N GLU A 314 18.84 -9.18 19.62
CA GLU A 314 18.21 -9.82 18.47
C GLU A 314 17.33 -8.86 17.64
N VAL A 315 16.96 -7.70 18.18
CA VAL A 315 16.10 -6.71 17.54
C VAL A 315 16.94 -5.77 16.67
N LYS A 316 16.98 -6.01 15.37
CA LYS A 316 17.85 -5.25 14.45
C LYS A 316 17.12 -4.26 13.58
N LYS A 317 15.94 -4.62 13.05
CA LYS A 317 15.15 -3.78 12.17
C LYS A 317 13.67 -4.00 12.43
N VAL A 318 12.97 -2.94 12.81
CA VAL A 318 11.63 -3.03 13.40
C VAL A 318 10.63 -2.21 12.60
N LEU A 319 9.47 -2.82 12.35
CA LEU A 319 8.30 -2.10 11.84
C LEU A 319 7.20 -2.11 12.91
N ILE A 320 6.84 -0.91 13.39
CA ILE A 320 5.84 -0.72 14.44
C ILE A 320 4.53 -0.22 13.82
N PHE A 321 3.42 -0.88 14.16
CA PHE A 321 2.09 -0.51 13.68
C PHE A 321 1.27 0.18 14.77
N CYS A 322 0.75 1.37 14.43
CA CYS A 322 -0.23 2.11 15.22
C CYS A 322 -1.53 2.30 14.42
N GLU A 323 -2.65 2.41 15.12
CA GLU A 323 -3.98 2.54 14.49
C GLU A 323 -4.18 3.92 13.86
N THR A 324 -3.67 4.98 14.51
CA THR A 324 -3.90 6.36 14.08
C THR A 324 -2.62 7.10 13.77
N LYS A 325 -2.70 8.09 12.87
CA LYS A 325 -1.60 9.00 12.55
C LYS A 325 -1.08 9.79 13.75
N ILE A 326 -1.98 10.11 14.70
CA ILE A 326 -1.62 10.83 15.93
C ILE A 326 -0.77 9.91 16.82
N ALA A 327 -1.17 8.64 16.98
CA ALA A 327 -0.40 7.65 17.74
C ALA A 327 0.99 7.43 17.11
N VAL A 328 1.08 7.38 15.78
CA VAL A 328 2.35 7.30 15.05
C VAL A 328 3.26 8.47 15.39
N GLU A 329 2.75 9.72 15.33
CA GLU A 329 3.58 10.91 15.59
C GLU A 329 3.97 11.06 17.07
N ASN A 330 3.11 10.68 17.99
CA ASN A 330 3.45 10.68 19.43
C ASN A 330 4.56 9.66 19.69
N LEU A 331 4.36 8.40 19.27
CA LEU A 331 5.36 7.36 19.47
C LEU A 331 6.69 7.68 18.76
N TYR A 332 6.65 8.31 17.59
CA TYR A 332 7.84 8.77 16.87
C TYR A 332 8.64 9.79 17.71
N ARG A 333 7.97 10.81 18.28
CA ARG A 333 8.63 11.82 19.12
C ARG A 333 9.20 11.21 20.39
N ASP A 334 8.43 10.32 21.04
CA ASP A 334 8.85 9.68 22.27
C ASP A 334 10.13 8.83 22.04
N LEU A 335 10.16 8.00 20.98
CA LEU A 335 11.34 7.21 20.66
C LEU A 335 12.55 8.08 20.25
N GLN A 336 12.31 9.17 19.51
CA GLN A 336 13.37 10.14 19.18
C GLN A 336 13.98 10.79 20.42
N GLN A 337 13.14 11.17 21.40
CA GLN A 337 13.63 11.76 22.67
C GLN A 337 14.47 10.77 23.48
N HIS A 338 14.20 9.46 23.34
CA HIS A 338 15.00 8.40 23.96
C HIS A 338 16.24 8.01 23.15
N GLY A 339 16.53 8.72 22.05
CA GLY A 339 17.75 8.54 21.27
C GLY A 339 17.72 7.42 20.22
N PHE A 340 16.55 6.89 19.88
CA PHE A 340 16.42 5.88 18.83
C PHE A 340 16.45 6.49 17.43
N ASP A 341 17.12 5.83 16.48
CA ASP A 341 17.07 6.16 15.06
C ASP A 341 15.76 5.64 14.45
N VAL A 342 14.76 6.48 14.44
CA VAL A 342 13.38 6.17 14.09
C VAL A 342 12.86 7.08 12.99
N GLU A 343 12.04 6.53 12.10
CA GLU A 343 11.27 7.26 11.09
C GLU A 343 9.79 6.90 11.17
N SER A 344 8.93 7.78 10.64
CA SER A 344 7.49 7.52 10.66
C SER A 344 6.82 7.76 9.32
N ILE A 345 5.74 6.97 9.06
CA ILE A 345 5.01 7.03 7.80
C ILE A 345 3.48 6.97 8.04
N HIS A 346 2.76 8.01 7.59
CA HIS A 346 1.30 8.08 7.66
C HIS A 346 0.72 9.02 6.59
N GLY A 347 -0.61 9.05 6.47
CA GLY A 347 -1.31 9.74 5.39
C GLY A 347 -1.07 11.24 5.29
N ASP A 348 -0.82 11.93 6.42
CA ASP A 348 -0.62 13.39 6.44
C ASP A 348 0.81 13.81 6.08
N LYS A 349 1.77 12.89 6.04
CA LYS A 349 3.12 13.20 5.56
C LYS A 349 3.13 13.42 4.06
N THR A 350 3.88 14.45 3.62
CA THR A 350 4.06 14.70 2.19
C THR A 350 4.73 13.49 1.52
N GLN A 351 4.48 13.30 0.22
CA GLN A 351 5.08 12.18 -0.52
C GLN A 351 6.61 12.21 -0.48
N MET A 352 7.19 13.39 -0.45
CA MET A 352 8.65 13.56 -0.32
C MET A 352 9.15 13.04 1.03
N HIS A 353 8.51 13.43 2.15
CA HIS A 353 8.89 12.95 3.48
C HIS A 353 8.74 11.43 3.59
N ARG A 354 7.66 10.85 3.04
CA ARG A 354 7.45 9.40 3.04
C ARG A 354 8.56 8.66 2.28
N GLN A 355 8.99 9.20 1.13
CA GLN A 355 10.10 8.60 0.36
C GLN A 355 11.43 8.71 1.11
N ILE A 356 11.71 9.85 1.78
CA ILE A 356 12.92 10.02 2.58
C ILE A 356 12.93 9.03 3.75
N ALA A 357 11.82 8.92 4.49
CA ALA A 357 11.69 7.98 5.60
C ALA A 357 11.93 6.53 5.15
N LEU A 358 11.29 6.12 4.05
CA LEU A 358 11.50 4.78 3.48
C LEU A 358 12.94 4.55 3.02
N LYS A 359 13.59 5.56 2.43
CA LYS A 359 14.99 5.46 2.00
C LYS A 359 15.90 5.28 3.20
N LYS A 360 15.73 6.08 4.25
CA LYS A 360 16.53 5.96 5.49
C LYS A 360 16.34 4.58 6.12
N PHE A 361 15.10 4.09 6.19
CA PHE A 361 14.81 2.76 6.72
C PHE A 361 15.42 1.64 5.87
N LYS A 362 15.36 1.75 4.53
CA LYS A 362 16.01 0.78 3.63
C LYS A 362 17.54 0.76 3.78
N ASN A 363 18.15 1.91 3.97
CA ASN A 363 19.61 2.06 4.09
C ASN A 363 20.15 1.84 5.50
N ASN A 364 19.29 1.47 6.47
CA ASN A 364 19.64 1.33 7.90
C ASN A 364 20.14 2.63 8.57
N GLU A 365 19.81 3.80 7.99
CA GLU A 365 19.99 5.11 8.62
C GLU A 365 18.96 5.33 9.75
N ALA A 366 17.82 4.65 9.66
CA ALA A 366 16.85 4.45 10.72
C ALA A 366 16.52 2.96 10.77
N TRP A 367 16.59 2.34 11.93
CA TRP A 367 16.30 0.92 12.09
C TRP A 367 14.90 0.64 12.62
N ILE A 368 14.19 1.71 13.05
CA ILE A 368 12.79 1.65 13.46
C ILE A 368 11.94 2.45 12.47
N MET A 369 10.87 1.84 11.99
CA MET A 369 9.83 2.53 11.22
C MET A 369 8.48 2.39 11.94
N ILE A 370 7.78 3.51 12.16
CA ILE A 370 6.44 3.52 12.75
C ILE A 370 5.43 3.92 11.68
N GLY A 371 4.33 3.20 11.57
CA GLY A 371 3.32 3.58 10.59
C GLY A 371 1.92 3.06 10.86
N THR A 372 0.96 3.62 10.11
CA THR A 372 -0.40 3.10 10.06
C THR A 372 -0.51 2.01 9.01
N ASP A 373 -1.51 1.13 9.12
CA ASP A 373 -1.74 0.06 8.15
C ASP A 373 -1.71 0.56 6.71
N VAL A 374 -2.47 1.61 6.40
CA VAL A 374 -2.56 2.16 5.04
C VAL A 374 -1.21 2.65 4.51
N ALA A 375 -0.40 3.28 5.34
CA ALA A 375 0.85 3.89 4.92
C ALA A 375 2.04 2.92 4.91
N SER A 376 2.01 1.90 5.78
CA SER A 376 3.05 0.87 5.87
C SER A 376 2.79 -0.31 4.94
N ARG A 377 1.61 -0.37 4.35
CA ARG A 377 1.27 -1.35 3.31
C ARG A 377 2.12 -1.09 2.06
N GLY A 378 2.62 -2.15 1.44
CA GLY A 378 3.49 -2.05 0.28
C GLY A 378 4.95 -1.69 0.59
N ILE A 379 5.34 -1.55 1.87
CA ILE A 379 6.75 -1.44 2.24
C ILE A 379 7.43 -2.79 1.95
N ASP A 380 8.29 -2.78 0.94
CA ASP A 380 9.15 -3.93 0.63
C ASP A 380 10.56 -3.65 1.14
N VAL A 381 10.81 -4.20 2.33
CA VAL A 381 12.10 -4.19 3.00
C VAL A 381 12.32 -5.62 3.50
N GLY A 382 13.32 -6.28 2.94
CA GLY A 382 13.50 -7.73 3.07
C GLY A 382 14.18 -8.18 4.37
N ASP A 383 14.68 -7.25 5.19
CA ASP A 383 15.50 -7.53 6.36
C ASP A 383 14.85 -7.11 7.70
N ILE A 384 13.53 -6.91 7.69
CA ILE A 384 12.77 -6.63 8.91
C ILE A 384 12.81 -7.87 9.80
N THR A 385 13.41 -7.73 10.99
CA THR A 385 13.51 -8.80 11.98
C THR A 385 12.25 -8.90 12.84
N HIS A 386 11.69 -7.75 13.22
CA HIS A 386 10.56 -7.67 14.12
C HIS A 386 9.42 -6.81 13.56
N VAL A 387 8.21 -7.30 13.70
CA VAL A 387 6.97 -6.54 13.53
C VAL A 387 6.34 -6.36 14.91
N ILE A 388 6.04 -5.13 15.28
CA ILE A 388 5.41 -4.83 16.56
C ILE A 388 4.02 -4.22 16.30
N ASN A 389 2.97 -4.93 16.70
CA ASN A 389 1.63 -4.38 16.76
C ASN A 389 1.47 -3.60 18.07
N TYR A 390 1.89 -2.34 18.06
CA TYR A 390 1.74 -1.47 19.23
C TYR A 390 0.28 -1.21 19.55
N GLU A 391 -0.59 -1.17 18.54
CA GLU A 391 -2.04 -1.20 18.67
C GLU A 391 -2.59 -2.36 17.84
N LEU A 392 -3.67 -2.98 18.36
CA LEU A 392 -4.28 -4.16 17.77
C LEU A 392 -4.73 -3.89 16.30
N PRO A 393 -4.56 -4.86 15.40
CA PRO A 393 -5.16 -4.80 14.08
C PRO A 393 -6.70 -4.88 14.17
N ARG A 394 -7.39 -4.33 13.17
CA ARG A 394 -8.85 -4.33 13.13
C ARG A 394 -9.44 -5.65 12.65
N THR A 395 -8.73 -6.32 11.75
CA THR A 395 -9.13 -7.59 11.16
C THR A 395 -7.98 -8.60 11.23
N GLU A 396 -8.31 -9.88 11.06
CA GLU A 396 -7.32 -10.95 10.93
C GLU A 396 -6.46 -10.76 9.68
N GLU A 397 -7.05 -10.30 8.60
CA GLU A 397 -6.34 -9.98 7.36
C GLU A 397 -5.29 -8.87 7.56
N ASP A 398 -5.67 -7.79 8.29
CA ASP A 398 -4.69 -6.74 8.66
C ASP A 398 -3.53 -7.33 9.46
N TYR A 399 -3.82 -8.23 10.41
CA TYR A 399 -2.78 -8.91 11.18
C TYR A 399 -1.82 -9.70 10.31
N ILE A 400 -2.34 -10.55 9.42
CA ILE A 400 -1.54 -11.35 8.48
C ILE A 400 -0.69 -10.44 7.58
N HIS A 401 -1.25 -9.37 7.08
CA HIS A 401 -0.54 -8.39 6.26
C HIS A 401 0.56 -7.63 7.01
N ARG A 402 0.38 -7.37 8.32
CA ARG A 402 1.40 -6.76 9.16
C ARG A 402 2.56 -7.72 9.39
N ILE A 403 2.29 -8.93 9.87
CA ILE A 403 3.33 -9.91 10.20
C ILE A 403 4.08 -10.39 8.96
N GLY A 404 3.42 -10.43 7.79
CA GLY A 404 4.07 -10.74 6.50
C GLY A 404 5.13 -9.70 6.05
N ARG A 405 5.44 -8.69 6.88
CA ARG A 405 6.58 -7.78 6.66
C ARG A 405 7.91 -8.37 7.15
N THR A 406 7.88 -9.36 8.03
CA THR A 406 9.04 -10.14 8.49
C THR A 406 8.93 -11.60 8.02
N GLY A 407 9.92 -12.43 8.32
CA GLY A 407 9.93 -13.84 7.95
C GLY A 407 10.08 -14.12 6.45
N ARG A 408 10.66 -13.20 5.69
CA ARG A 408 10.80 -13.28 4.23
C ARG A 408 12.09 -13.97 3.80
N GLY A 409 12.08 -14.55 2.58
CA GLY A 409 13.27 -15.17 1.98
C GLY A 409 13.83 -16.34 2.79
N GLY A 410 12.98 -17.14 3.44
CA GLY A 410 13.40 -18.28 4.26
C GLY A 410 13.96 -17.91 5.65
N LYS A 411 14.01 -16.63 6.01
CA LYS A 411 14.45 -16.17 7.34
C LYS A 411 13.30 -16.30 8.35
N ILE A 412 13.68 -16.48 9.61
CA ILE A 412 12.73 -16.43 10.74
C ILE A 412 12.52 -14.97 11.13
N GLY A 413 11.26 -14.59 11.35
CA GLY A 413 10.86 -13.28 11.83
C GLY A 413 10.09 -13.36 13.13
N TRP A 414 9.88 -12.22 13.77
CA TRP A 414 9.16 -12.08 15.03
C TRP A 414 8.01 -11.09 14.90
N ALA A 415 6.85 -11.44 15.45
CA ALA A 415 5.69 -10.57 15.53
C ALA A 415 5.23 -10.48 16.99
N LEU A 416 5.30 -9.30 17.57
CA LEU A 416 4.92 -9.04 18.95
C LEU A 416 3.67 -8.16 18.99
N THR A 417 2.65 -8.59 19.72
CA THR A 417 1.37 -7.87 19.78
C THR A 417 1.06 -7.42 21.20
N PHE A 418 0.97 -6.12 21.41
CA PHE A 418 0.59 -5.54 22.71
C PHE A 418 -0.89 -5.75 22.98
N VAL A 419 -1.20 -6.46 24.07
CA VAL A 419 -2.56 -6.83 24.47
C VAL A 419 -2.83 -6.36 25.89
N LYS A 420 -3.93 -5.63 26.08
CA LYS A 420 -4.34 -5.23 27.43
C LYS A 420 -4.73 -6.48 28.24
N HIS A 421 -4.05 -6.71 29.33
CA HIS A 421 -4.46 -7.71 30.31
C HIS A 421 -5.60 -7.12 31.15
N GLN A 422 -6.74 -7.82 31.18
CA GLN A 422 -7.90 -7.42 31.99
C GLN A 422 -7.63 -7.57 33.48
#